data_941f9c129fadb40121cad9ce3f7d51bc
#
_entry.id   941f9c129fadb40121cad9ce3f7d51bc
#
_cell.length_a   1.000
_cell.length_b   1.000
_cell.length_c   1.000
_cell.angle_alpha   90.00
_cell.angle_beta   90.00
_cell.angle_gamma   90.00
#
_symmetry.space_group_name_H-M   'P 1'
#
loop_
_entity.id
_entity.type
_entity.pdbx_description
1 polymer ?
#
loop_
_entity_poly.entity_id
_entity_poly.type
_entity_poly.pdbx_seq_one_letter_code
_entity_poly.pdbx_strand_id
1 'polypeptide(L)'
;MLQPGKYRKFPGMQYPDRRWPSSEITKAPIWCSVDLRDGNQALVEPMNVGEKLRLFRLLCDLGIREIEVGFPAASNTEKEFVRTLVKTGAVPDDVYIQVLAQCREEQIRETFEAIAGLKKVIFHIYNPTSVLQREVVFGKTKEEVTEIAVRAAELVKKLAEDFDGELILEYSPESFSGTEPEYAVEICNAVLSVWEPGPGRRAIINLPETVELNTPNVYADQIEWVSDRLFRREFVTVSVHTHNDRGTGIASAELALLAGADRVEGTLFGNGERTGNMDLLTLAYNLYAVGIDPGLDLSDIDSLIESYEALVKMPISPRHPYAGRFAFTAFSGGHQDAISKGFQAMARSTDGEWKVPYLLIDPADIGRTYETVVRINSQSGKGGVAYVLKDYYGFNLPKEMHREFADRVQRFAETVGTELTREDIFGVFRSEYLDRKTPLHFLRCSIDDRTDTEEAFTTHAHLWYNYRGTDAELDCYGNGPIDAVKKGLQQELGFDIRIMDYTEHALNSGSEAQAAAYVRMMNNKTGQMTYGVGISSNITRASIRAMFCAVNRLFGQKQ
;
A
#
# COMPACT_ATOMS: atom_id res chain seq x y z
N MET A 1 -30.94 -15.35 11.51
CA MET A 1 -30.23 -16.39 10.73
C MET A 1 -30.22 -15.98 9.25
N LEU A 2 -29.13 -16.24 8.53
CA LEU A 2 -29.06 -16.02 7.08
C LEU A 2 -30.06 -16.95 6.37
N GLN A 3 -30.68 -16.47 5.29
CA GLN A 3 -31.66 -17.22 4.49
C GLN A 3 -31.11 -17.46 3.07
N PRO A 4 -30.18 -18.40 2.86
CA PRO A 4 -29.54 -18.63 1.58
C PRO A 4 -30.54 -19.10 0.50
N GLY A 5 -31.65 -19.71 0.86
CA GLY A 5 -32.68 -20.21 -0.07
C GLY A 5 -33.41 -19.15 -0.89
N LYS A 6 -33.29 -17.85 -0.53
CA LYS A 6 -33.84 -16.74 -1.34
C LYS A 6 -32.93 -16.29 -2.48
N TYR A 7 -31.67 -16.76 -2.49
CA TYR A 7 -30.70 -16.40 -3.51
C TYR A 7 -30.49 -17.54 -4.50
N ARG A 8 -30.43 -17.22 -5.77
CA ARG A 8 -30.14 -18.18 -6.81
C ARG A 8 -28.84 -17.81 -7.48
N LYS A 9 -28.03 -18.82 -7.81
CA LYS A 9 -26.87 -18.66 -8.66
C LYS A 9 -27.32 -18.16 -10.01
N PHE A 10 -26.71 -17.09 -10.53
CA PHE A 10 -26.91 -16.71 -11.92
C PHE A 10 -26.37 -17.83 -12.82
N PRO A 11 -27.07 -18.24 -13.89
CA PRO A 11 -26.62 -19.33 -14.74
C PRO A 11 -25.24 -19.04 -15.31
N GLY A 12 -24.27 -19.88 -14.98
CA GLY A 12 -22.94 -19.81 -15.61
C GLY A 12 -23.03 -20.31 -17.05
N MET A 13 -22.18 -19.76 -17.91
CA MET A 13 -22.08 -20.17 -19.30
C MET A 13 -21.36 -21.52 -19.42
N GLN A 14 -21.87 -22.41 -20.28
CA GLN A 14 -21.14 -23.61 -20.69
C GLN A 14 -20.23 -23.23 -21.85
N TYR A 15 -18.94 -23.06 -21.56
CA TYR A 15 -17.93 -22.65 -22.57
C TYR A 15 -16.74 -23.60 -22.53
N PRO A 16 -16.82 -24.80 -23.19
CA PRO A 16 -15.75 -25.77 -23.13
C PRO A 16 -14.51 -25.35 -23.93
N ASP A 17 -14.66 -24.51 -24.95
CA ASP A 17 -13.59 -24.11 -25.86
C ASP A 17 -12.90 -22.80 -25.44
N ARG A 18 -12.96 -22.44 -24.17
CA ARG A 18 -12.31 -21.24 -23.62
C ARG A 18 -10.80 -21.30 -23.77
N ARG A 19 -10.17 -20.19 -24.15
CA ARG A 19 -8.74 -20.06 -24.35
C ARG A 19 -8.07 -19.24 -23.26
N TRP A 20 -8.82 -18.30 -22.70
CA TRP A 20 -8.31 -17.30 -21.76
C TRP A 20 -7.50 -17.88 -20.58
N PRO A 21 -7.77 -19.07 -20.00
CA PRO A 21 -6.98 -19.59 -18.88
C PRO A 21 -5.51 -19.91 -19.25
N SER A 22 -5.23 -20.03 -20.56
CA SER A 22 -3.87 -20.27 -21.07
C SER A 22 -3.27 -19.05 -21.76
N SER A 23 -3.97 -17.90 -21.70
CA SER A 23 -3.50 -16.63 -22.26
C SER A 23 -2.59 -15.91 -21.27
N GLU A 24 -1.78 -14.98 -21.78
CA GLU A 24 -0.92 -14.11 -20.98
C GLU A 24 -1.22 -12.64 -21.32
N ILE A 25 -1.20 -11.77 -20.31
CA ILE A 25 -1.22 -10.33 -20.52
C ILE A 25 0.21 -9.91 -20.86
N THR A 26 0.41 -9.38 -22.07
CA THR A 26 1.75 -9.01 -22.57
C THR A 26 1.97 -7.51 -22.71
N LYS A 27 0.91 -6.72 -22.55
CA LYS A 27 0.93 -5.25 -22.62
C LYS A 27 -0.16 -4.66 -21.74
N ALA A 28 0.01 -3.41 -21.35
CA ALA A 28 -1.03 -2.67 -20.65
C ALA A 28 -2.30 -2.50 -21.52
N PRO A 29 -3.49 -2.47 -20.91
CA PRO A 29 -4.73 -2.10 -21.58
C PRO A 29 -4.76 -0.60 -21.91
N ILE A 30 -5.75 -0.19 -22.69
CA ILE A 30 -6.15 1.21 -22.76
C ILE A 30 -6.83 1.57 -21.44
N TRP A 31 -6.32 2.59 -20.76
CA TRP A 31 -6.84 3.05 -19.49
C TRP A 31 -7.92 4.12 -19.68
N CYS A 32 -9.09 3.92 -19.11
CA CYS A 32 -10.14 4.94 -19.03
C CYS A 32 -10.48 5.22 -17.55
N SER A 33 -10.34 6.49 -17.15
CA SER A 33 -10.83 6.93 -15.85
C SER A 33 -12.31 7.32 -15.93
N VAL A 34 -13.09 6.78 -15.02
CA VAL A 34 -14.48 7.18 -14.75
C VAL A 34 -14.63 7.93 -13.42
N ASP A 35 -13.53 8.44 -12.85
CA ASP A 35 -13.52 9.18 -11.58
C ASP A 35 -14.45 10.40 -11.60
N LEU A 36 -14.48 11.13 -12.73
CA LEU A 36 -15.25 12.37 -12.88
C LEU A 36 -16.73 12.14 -13.17
N ARG A 37 -17.13 10.90 -13.47
CA ARG A 37 -18.53 10.52 -13.65
C ARG A 37 -18.98 9.56 -12.55
N ASP A 38 -18.63 8.28 -12.61
CA ASP A 38 -19.09 7.22 -11.71
C ASP A 38 -18.51 7.39 -10.30
N GLY A 39 -17.23 7.73 -10.22
CA GLY A 39 -16.57 8.09 -8.97
C GLY A 39 -17.18 9.33 -8.31
N ASN A 40 -17.39 10.41 -9.06
CA ASN A 40 -17.98 11.66 -8.56
C ASN A 40 -19.44 11.48 -8.15
N GLN A 41 -20.20 10.67 -8.89
CA GLN A 41 -21.61 10.39 -8.60
C GLN A 41 -21.80 9.74 -7.22
N ALA A 42 -20.82 8.94 -6.79
CA ALA A 42 -20.83 8.20 -5.53
C ALA A 42 -20.33 9.01 -4.32
N LEU A 43 -19.84 10.23 -4.51
CA LEU A 43 -19.37 11.08 -3.43
C LEU A 43 -20.52 11.65 -2.60
N VAL A 44 -20.35 11.70 -1.28
CA VAL A 44 -21.30 12.37 -0.36
C VAL A 44 -21.40 13.85 -0.72
N GLU A 45 -20.29 14.48 -1.08
CA GLU A 45 -20.20 15.84 -1.59
C GLU A 45 -19.60 15.80 -3.00
N PRO A 46 -20.44 15.78 -4.06
CA PRO A 46 -19.95 15.80 -5.43
C PRO A 46 -19.04 17.02 -5.71
N MET A 47 -18.04 16.80 -6.54
CA MET A 47 -17.08 17.84 -6.89
C MET A 47 -17.73 18.99 -7.68
N ASN A 48 -17.35 20.22 -7.35
CA ASN A 48 -17.64 21.39 -8.18
C ASN A 48 -16.75 21.43 -9.42
N VAL A 49 -17.05 22.36 -10.37
CA VAL A 49 -16.31 22.50 -11.63
C VAL A 49 -14.80 22.69 -11.42
N GLY A 50 -14.40 23.46 -10.40
CA GLY A 50 -12.99 23.71 -10.10
C GLY A 50 -12.27 22.48 -9.55
N GLU A 51 -12.94 21.67 -8.71
CA GLU A 51 -12.42 20.39 -8.21
C GLU A 51 -12.32 19.36 -9.34
N LYS A 52 -13.36 19.25 -10.20
CA LYS A 52 -13.33 18.40 -11.39
C LYS A 52 -12.17 18.76 -12.33
N LEU A 53 -11.90 20.06 -12.54
CA LEU A 53 -10.79 20.49 -13.40
C LEU A 53 -9.42 20.11 -12.81
N ARG A 54 -9.27 20.16 -11.48
CA ARG A 54 -8.04 19.72 -10.82
C ARG A 54 -7.82 18.20 -10.97
N LEU A 55 -8.89 17.42 -10.74
CA LEU A 55 -8.80 15.96 -10.93
C LEU A 55 -8.56 15.59 -12.39
N PHE A 56 -9.20 16.28 -13.33
CA PHE A 56 -8.95 16.08 -14.76
C PHE A 56 -7.46 16.26 -15.13
N ARG A 57 -6.83 17.32 -14.63
CA ARG A 57 -5.41 17.55 -14.86
C ARG A 57 -4.55 16.48 -14.23
N LEU A 58 -4.84 16.09 -13.00
CA LEU A 58 -4.15 15.00 -12.32
C LEU A 58 -4.20 13.70 -13.14
N LEU A 59 -5.37 13.34 -13.68
CA LEU A 59 -5.54 12.16 -14.53
C LEU A 59 -4.70 12.26 -15.83
N CYS A 60 -4.66 13.45 -16.46
CA CYS A 60 -3.82 13.68 -17.64
C CYS A 60 -2.33 13.57 -17.32
N ASP A 61 -1.90 14.13 -16.17
CA ASP A 61 -0.50 14.11 -15.71
C ASP A 61 -0.04 12.67 -15.40
N LEU A 62 -0.93 11.83 -14.87
CA LEU A 62 -0.67 10.39 -14.68
C LEU A 62 -0.50 9.61 -15.99
N GLY A 63 -0.88 10.18 -17.13
CA GLY A 63 -0.81 9.48 -18.42
C GLY A 63 -2.12 8.84 -18.88
N ILE A 64 -3.24 9.04 -18.20
CA ILE A 64 -4.55 8.54 -18.66
C ILE A 64 -5.00 9.36 -19.87
N ARG A 65 -5.36 8.68 -20.94
CA ARG A 65 -5.69 9.32 -22.22
C ARG A 65 -7.16 9.22 -22.63
N GLU A 66 -7.96 8.44 -21.91
CA GLU A 66 -9.40 8.39 -22.06
C GLU A 66 -10.06 8.69 -20.71
N ILE A 67 -10.88 9.74 -20.63
CA ILE A 67 -11.44 10.24 -19.37
C ILE A 67 -12.93 10.50 -19.54
N GLU A 68 -13.76 9.76 -18.80
CA GLU A 68 -15.19 9.99 -18.73
C GLU A 68 -15.47 11.15 -17.78
N VAL A 69 -15.78 12.31 -18.34
CA VAL A 69 -15.83 13.56 -17.60
C VAL A 69 -17.20 13.85 -16.97
N GLY A 70 -18.24 13.13 -17.39
CA GLY A 70 -19.55 13.31 -16.80
C GLY A 70 -20.71 12.89 -17.69
N PHE A 71 -21.90 13.23 -17.22
CA PHE A 71 -23.18 13.06 -17.91
C PHE A 71 -23.81 14.44 -18.14
N PRO A 72 -23.49 15.13 -19.26
CA PRO A 72 -23.87 16.54 -19.47
C PRO A 72 -25.37 16.82 -19.39
N ALA A 73 -26.21 15.86 -19.77
CA ALA A 73 -27.66 15.97 -19.70
C ALA A 73 -28.24 15.71 -18.30
N ALA A 74 -27.42 15.31 -17.30
CA ALA A 74 -27.91 15.00 -15.95
C ALA A 74 -28.03 16.25 -15.07
N SER A 75 -27.14 17.24 -15.24
CA SER A 75 -27.17 18.45 -14.43
C SER A 75 -26.43 19.63 -15.08
N ASN A 76 -26.74 20.84 -14.62
CA ASN A 76 -26.05 22.05 -15.07
C ASN A 76 -24.55 22.00 -14.73
N THR A 77 -24.16 21.48 -13.60
CA THR A 77 -22.74 21.34 -13.20
C THR A 77 -21.96 20.45 -14.17
N GLU A 78 -22.56 19.34 -14.59
CA GLU A 78 -21.96 18.42 -15.56
C GLU A 78 -21.78 19.11 -16.93
N LYS A 79 -22.83 19.78 -17.41
CA LYS A 79 -22.77 20.56 -18.67
C LYS A 79 -21.75 21.70 -18.59
N GLU A 80 -21.72 22.43 -17.47
CA GLU A 80 -20.79 23.55 -17.27
C GLU A 80 -19.33 23.06 -17.23
N PHE A 81 -19.08 21.90 -16.64
CA PHE A 81 -17.74 21.32 -16.61
C PHE A 81 -17.23 21.02 -18.04
N VAL A 82 -18.00 20.30 -18.84
CA VAL A 82 -17.65 20.03 -20.24
C VAL A 82 -17.43 21.31 -21.03
N ARG A 83 -18.33 22.31 -20.87
CA ARG A 83 -18.16 23.63 -21.52
C ARG A 83 -16.92 24.38 -21.01
N THR A 84 -16.52 24.16 -19.76
CA THR A 84 -15.28 24.75 -19.20
C THR A 84 -14.05 24.13 -19.84
N LEU A 85 -14.01 22.82 -20.05
CA LEU A 85 -12.92 22.14 -20.78
C LEU A 85 -12.73 22.74 -22.18
N VAL A 86 -13.85 22.94 -22.93
CA VAL A 86 -13.82 23.58 -24.24
C VAL A 86 -13.28 25.01 -24.18
N LYS A 87 -13.86 25.85 -23.28
CA LYS A 87 -13.54 27.29 -23.20
C LYS A 87 -12.11 27.56 -22.78
N THR A 88 -11.57 26.72 -21.89
CA THR A 88 -10.20 26.91 -21.35
C THR A 88 -9.12 26.28 -22.19
N GLY A 89 -9.47 25.43 -23.17
CA GLY A 89 -8.49 24.64 -23.93
C GLY A 89 -7.67 23.71 -23.02
N ALA A 90 -8.29 23.22 -21.94
CA ALA A 90 -7.58 22.40 -20.94
C ALA A 90 -7.33 20.96 -21.37
N VAL A 91 -7.92 20.53 -22.49
CA VAL A 91 -7.80 19.15 -22.99
C VAL A 91 -6.52 19.01 -23.82
N PRO A 92 -5.57 18.15 -23.44
CA PRO A 92 -4.40 17.83 -24.26
C PRO A 92 -4.81 17.18 -25.59
N ASP A 93 -3.99 17.38 -26.63
CA ASP A 93 -4.29 16.90 -27.99
C ASP A 93 -4.37 15.35 -28.10
N ASP A 94 -3.77 14.63 -27.18
CA ASP A 94 -3.74 13.16 -27.12
C ASP A 94 -4.83 12.55 -26.21
N VAL A 95 -5.67 13.38 -25.56
CA VAL A 95 -6.72 12.94 -24.64
C VAL A 95 -8.08 12.92 -25.31
N TYR A 96 -8.81 11.81 -25.15
CA TYR A 96 -10.22 11.68 -25.51
C TYR A 96 -11.12 12.01 -24.33
N ILE A 97 -12.09 12.87 -24.58
CA ILE A 97 -13.15 13.19 -23.63
C ILE A 97 -14.31 12.24 -23.83
N GLN A 98 -14.57 11.40 -22.84
CA GLN A 98 -15.74 10.54 -22.85
C GLN A 98 -16.89 11.21 -22.15
N VAL A 99 -18.09 11.16 -22.75
CA VAL A 99 -19.33 11.68 -22.20
C VAL A 99 -20.42 10.64 -22.24
N LEU A 100 -21.20 10.53 -21.15
CA LEU A 100 -22.27 9.55 -21.01
C LEU A 100 -23.62 10.13 -21.42
N ALA A 101 -24.45 9.34 -22.11
CA ALA A 101 -25.85 9.63 -22.39
C ALA A 101 -26.69 8.35 -22.33
N GLN A 102 -27.89 8.39 -21.77
CA GLN A 102 -28.85 7.30 -21.96
C GLN A 102 -29.30 7.26 -23.42
N CYS A 103 -29.75 6.09 -23.88
CA CYS A 103 -30.34 5.91 -25.22
C CYS A 103 -31.70 6.63 -25.32
N ARG A 104 -31.68 7.98 -25.13
CA ARG A 104 -32.85 8.89 -25.25
C ARG A 104 -32.48 10.08 -26.11
N GLU A 105 -33.34 10.41 -27.08
CA GLU A 105 -33.09 11.47 -28.06
C GLU A 105 -32.72 12.81 -27.43
N GLU A 106 -33.47 13.25 -26.42
CA GLU A 106 -33.26 14.53 -25.75
C GLU A 106 -31.85 14.61 -25.12
N GLN A 107 -31.45 13.57 -24.39
CA GLN A 107 -30.15 13.50 -23.72
C GLN A 107 -28.98 13.44 -24.73
N ILE A 108 -29.15 12.68 -25.81
CA ILE A 108 -28.15 12.60 -26.88
C ILE A 108 -27.94 13.99 -27.50
N ARG A 109 -29.01 14.71 -27.87
CA ARG A 109 -28.92 16.06 -28.44
C ARG A 109 -28.26 17.05 -27.49
N GLU A 110 -28.68 17.05 -26.24
CA GLU A 110 -28.12 17.96 -25.21
C GLU A 110 -26.62 17.67 -24.97
N THR A 111 -26.22 16.41 -25.00
CA THR A 111 -24.81 16.00 -24.87
C THR A 111 -24.00 16.46 -26.09
N PHE A 112 -24.53 16.37 -27.32
CA PHE A 112 -23.87 16.92 -28.51
C PHE A 112 -23.68 18.44 -28.43
N GLU A 113 -24.65 19.17 -27.91
CA GLU A 113 -24.51 20.62 -27.66
C GLU A 113 -23.36 20.90 -26.64
N ALA A 114 -23.26 20.09 -25.61
CA ALA A 114 -22.24 20.25 -24.58
C ALA A 114 -20.81 20.03 -25.10
N ILE A 115 -20.60 19.04 -26.00
CA ILE A 115 -19.27 18.69 -26.53
C ILE A 115 -18.83 19.56 -27.70
N ALA A 116 -19.69 20.43 -28.24
CA ALA A 116 -19.37 21.26 -29.40
C ALA A 116 -18.07 22.06 -29.18
N GLY A 117 -17.07 21.85 -30.03
CA GLY A 117 -15.74 22.44 -29.97
C GLY A 117 -14.66 21.55 -29.34
N LEU A 118 -14.99 20.35 -28.80
CA LEU A 118 -14.01 19.32 -28.50
C LEU A 118 -13.51 18.68 -29.81
N LYS A 119 -12.29 18.15 -29.82
CA LYS A 119 -11.65 17.57 -31.00
C LYS A 119 -11.60 16.05 -30.99
N LYS A 120 -11.55 15.42 -29.83
CA LYS A 120 -11.52 13.97 -29.65
C LYS A 120 -12.54 13.57 -28.61
N VAL A 121 -13.57 12.84 -29.02
CA VAL A 121 -14.70 12.47 -28.17
C VAL A 121 -15.01 11.00 -28.28
N ILE A 122 -15.23 10.36 -27.14
CA ILE A 122 -15.91 9.08 -27.02
C ILE A 122 -17.34 9.39 -26.57
N PHE A 123 -18.31 9.14 -27.45
CA PHE A 123 -19.72 9.34 -27.15
C PHE A 123 -20.31 8.04 -26.65
N HIS A 124 -20.48 7.94 -25.33
CA HIS A 124 -20.90 6.72 -24.67
C HIS A 124 -22.41 6.71 -24.47
N ILE A 125 -23.10 5.77 -25.15
CA ILE A 125 -24.53 5.52 -24.95
C ILE A 125 -24.75 4.19 -24.25
N TYR A 126 -25.80 4.13 -23.43
CA TYR A 126 -26.15 2.91 -22.69
C TYR A 126 -27.65 2.74 -22.51
N ASN A 127 -28.06 1.50 -22.38
CA ASN A 127 -29.38 1.12 -21.87
C ASN A 127 -29.33 -0.24 -21.16
N PRO A 128 -30.19 -0.45 -20.12
CA PRO A 128 -30.22 -1.70 -19.38
C PRO A 128 -30.69 -2.88 -20.21
N THR A 129 -29.99 -4.03 -20.11
CA THR A 129 -30.25 -5.23 -20.92
C THR A 129 -30.50 -6.49 -20.11
N SER A 130 -30.19 -6.48 -18.79
CA SER A 130 -30.32 -7.68 -17.97
C SER A 130 -31.75 -8.19 -17.87
N VAL A 131 -31.88 -9.50 -17.65
CA VAL A 131 -33.18 -10.17 -17.44
C VAL A 131 -33.99 -9.44 -16.36
N LEU A 132 -33.35 -9.17 -15.21
CA LEU A 132 -34.02 -8.54 -14.07
C LEU A 132 -34.55 -7.14 -14.40
N GLN A 133 -33.77 -6.30 -15.11
CA GLN A 133 -34.21 -4.96 -15.49
C GLN A 133 -35.32 -4.98 -16.54
N ARG A 134 -35.21 -5.87 -17.53
CA ARG A 134 -36.25 -6.02 -18.54
C ARG A 134 -37.59 -6.45 -17.92
N GLU A 135 -37.57 -7.44 -17.03
CA GLU A 135 -38.79 -8.01 -16.44
C GLU A 135 -39.37 -7.16 -15.30
N VAL A 136 -38.52 -6.67 -14.38
CA VAL A 136 -38.98 -6.04 -13.15
C VAL A 136 -39.10 -4.53 -13.27
N VAL A 137 -38.17 -3.88 -13.99
CA VAL A 137 -38.11 -2.40 -14.04
C VAL A 137 -38.86 -1.85 -15.23
N PHE A 138 -38.68 -2.42 -16.42
CA PHE A 138 -39.20 -1.83 -17.66
C PHE A 138 -40.41 -2.57 -18.24
N GLY A 139 -40.59 -3.84 -17.95
CA GLY A 139 -41.64 -4.66 -18.58
C GLY A 139 -41.49 -4.71 -20.11
N LYS A 140 -40.23 -4.83 -20.62
CA LYS A 140 -39.94 -4.78 -22.07
C LYS A 140 -39.34 -6.08 -22.57
N THR A 141 -39.65 -6.39 -23.83
CA THR A 141 -39.04 -7.52 -24.57
C THR A 141 -37.60 -7.18 -25.01
N LYS A 142 -36.85 -8.20 -25.44
CA LYS A 142 -35.51 -8.02 -26.02
C LYS A 142 -35.54 -7.12 -27.25
N GLU A 143 -36.53 -7.32 -28.12
CA GLU A 143 -36.73 -6.54 -29.35
C GLU A 143 -36.96 -5.07 -29.04
N GLU A 144 -37.83 -4.74 -28.10
CA GLU A 144 -38.10 -3.36 -27.69
C GLU A 144 -36.87 -2.68 -27.07
N VAL A 145 -36.06 -3.41 -26.31
CA VAL A 145 -34.81 -2.89 -25.71
C VAL A 145 -33.74 -2.71 -26.80
N THR A 146 -33.64 -3.62 -27.76
CA THR A 146 -32.76 -3.50 -28.92
C THR A 146 -33.13 -2.31 -29.80
N GLU A 147 -34.43 -2.08 -30.03
CA GLU A 147 -34.92 -0.92 -30.81
C GLU A 147 -34.50 0.42 -30.17
N ILE A 148 -34.51 0.51 -28.84
CA ILE A 148 -34.02 1.72 -28.11
C ILE A 148 -32.55 1.98 -28.45
N ALA A 149 -31.69 0.95 -28.37
CA ALA A 149 -30.26 1.06 -28.65
C ALA A 149 -29.98 1.43 -30.08
N VAL A 150 -30.68 0.79 -31.03
CA VAL A 150 -30.56 1.01 -32.49
C VAL A 150 -30.92 2.47 -32.85
N ARG A 151 -32.08 2.96 -32.40
CA ARG A 151 -32.49 4.35 -32.63
C ARG A 151 -31.50 5.37 -32.05
N ALA A 152 -30.93 5.08 -30.86
CA ALA A 152 -29.90 5.92 -30.27
C ALA A 152 -28.64 5.94 -31.12
N ALA A 153 -28.16 4.79 -31.59
CA ALA A 153 -27.00 4.69 -32.46
C ALA A 153 -27.22 5.41 -33.80
N GLU A 154 -28.42 5.29 -34.42
CA GLU A 154 -28.79 6.00 -35.63
C GLU A 154 -28.72 7.53 -35.42
N LEU A 155 -29.24 8.00 -34.30
CA LEU A 155 -29.21 9.43 -33.97
C LEU A 155 -27.76 9.92 -33.73
N VAL A 156 -26.95 9.18 -32.96
CA VAL A 156 -25.53 9.54 -32.75
C VAL A 156 -24.79 9.55 -34.08
N LYS A 157 -24.98 8.52 -34.96
CA LYS A 157 -24.36 8.47 -36.28
C LYS A 157 -24.70 9.71 -37.11
N LYS A 158 -25.97 10.09 -37.13
CA LYS A 158 -26.44 11.28 -37.86
C LYS A 158 -25.83 12.58 -37.34
N LEU A 159 -25.78 12.76 -36.02
CA LEU A 159 -25.21 13.96 -35.40
C LEU A 159 -23.68 14.02 -35.52
N ALA A 160 -23.03 12.85 -35.60
CA ALA A 160 -21.59 12.75 -35.79
C ALA A 160 -21.14 13.22 -37.19
N GLU A 161 -22.02 13.25 -38.22
CA GLU A 161 -21.70 13.76 -39.54
C GLU A 161 -21.35 15.27 -39.52
N ASP A 162 -21.96 16.02 -38.62
CA ASP A 162 -21.75 17.46 -38.46
C ASP A 162 -20.70 17.78 -37.34
N PHE A 163 -20.10 16.78 -36.72
CA PHE A 163 -19.14 16.97 -35.65
C PHE A 163 -17.73 17.31 -36.19
N ASP A 164 -17.19 18.48 -35.79
CA ASP A 164 -15.84 18.93 -36.21
C ASP A 164 -14.74 18.33 -35.31
N GLY A 165 -14.47 17.04 -35.51
CA GLY A 165 -13.47 16.30 -34.74
C GLY A 165 -13.53 14.80 -34.96
N GLU A 166 -12.75 14.05 -34.18
CA GLU A 166 -12.82 12.59 -34.13
C GLU A 166 -13.86 12.16 -33.07
N LEU A 167 -14.83 11.35 -33.49
CA LEU A 167 -15.86 10.82 -32.62
C LEU A 167 -15.89 9.29 -32.69
N ILE A 168 -15.72 8.64 -31.54
CA ILE A 168 -15.85 7.20 -31.37
C ILE A 168 -17.18 6.93 -30.65
N LEU A 169 -17.99 6.02 -31.18
CA LEU A 169 -19.18 5.54 -30.49
C LEU A 169 -18.76 4.48 -29.47
N GLU A 170 -19.18 4.66 -28.21
CA GLU A 170 -19.16 3.61 -27.21
C GLU A 170 -20.60 3.20 -26.88
N TYR A 171 -20.83 1.88 -26.80
CA TYR A 171 -22.11 1.33 -26.37
C TYR A 171 -21.91 0.36 -25.20
N SER A 172 -22.72 0.55 -24.15
CA SER A 172 -22.80 -0.36 -23.01
C SER A 172 -24.19 -1.01 -22.91
N PRO A 173 -24.29 -2.36 -23.05
CA PRO A 173 -25.44 -3.10 -22.56
C PRO A 173 -25.39 -3.16 -21.01
N GLU A 174 -25.97 -2.17 -20.34
CA GLU A 174 -25.87 -2.01 -18.88
C GLU A 174 -26.34 -3.27 -18.15
N SER A 175 -25.65 -3.64 -17.07
CA SER A 175 -25.83 -4.92 -16.36
C SER A 175 -25.56 -6.15 -17.25
N PHE A 176 -24.51 -6.07 -18.07
CA PHE A 176 -24.10 -7.14 -18.98
C PHE A 176 -23.90 -8.48 -18.27
N SER A 177 -23.31 -8.50 -17.06
CA SER A 177 -23.10 -9.72 -16.27
C SER A 177 -24.41 -10.44 -15.91
N GLY A 178 -25.55 -9.77 -15.98
CA GLY A 178 -26.90 -10.30 -15.80
C GLY A 178 -27.74 -10.42 -17.09
N THR A 179 -27.10 -10.27 -18.24
CA THR A 179 -27.70 -10.40 -19.57
C THR A 179 -27.35 -11.75 -20.16
N GLU A 180 -28.29 -12.37 -20.88
CA GLU A 180 -27.98 -13.62 -21.60
C GLU A 180 -26.89 -13.35 -22.65
N PRO A 181 -25.81 -14.16 -22.71
CA PRO A 181 -24.68 -13.91 -23.62
C PRO A 181 -25.10 -13.78 -25.11
N GLU A 182 -26.04 -14.61 -25.55
CA GLU A 182 -26.57 -14.56 -26.91
C GLU A 182 -27.25 -13.23 -27.20
N TYR A 183 -28.06 -12.73 -26.25
CA TYR A 183 -28.73 -11.46 -26.40
C TYR A 183 -27.74 -10.27 -26.32
N ALA A 184 -26.71 -10.38 -25.48
CA ALA A 184 -25.66 -9.36 -25.47
C ALA A 184 -24.95 -9.23 -26.83
N VAL A 185 -24.63 -10.34 -27.49
CA VAL A 185 -24.08 -10.32 -28.85
C VAL A 185 -25.08 -9.74 -29.86
N GLU A 186 -26.35 -10.12 -29.77
CA GLU A 186 -27.41 -9.64 -30.68
C GLU A 186 -27.52 -8.11 -30.61
N ILE A 187 -27.69 -7.55 -29.41
CA ILE A 187 -27.89 -6.09 -29.25
C ILE A 187 -26.61 -5.30 -29.59
N CYS A 188 -25.43 -5.77 -29.20
CA CYS A 188 -24.16 -5.13 -29.56
C CYS A 188 -23.97 -5.13 -31.08
N ASN A 189 -24.25 -6.23 -31.75
CA ASN A 189 -24.13 -6.32 -33.23
C ASN A 189 -25.19 -5.50 -33.93
N ALA A 190 -26.40 -5.34 -33.38
CA ALA A 190 -27.40 -4.43 -33.92
C ALA A 190 -26.89 -2.97 -33.89
N VAL A 191 -26.30 -2.51 -32.78
CA VAL A 191 -25.68 -1.18 -32.68
C VAL A 191 -24.49 -1.05 -33.64
N LEU A 192 -23.60 -2.03 -33.68
CA LEU A 192 -22.43 -2.03 -34.57
C LEU A 192 -22.83 -2.03 -36.04
N SER A 193 -23.93 -2.70 -36.40
CA SER A 193 -24.45 -2.71 -37.78
C SER A 193 -24.95 -1.32 -38.22
N VAL A 194 -25.46 -0.52 -37.28
CA VAL A 194 -25.82 0.88 -37.53
C VAL A 194 -24.58 1.75 -37.65
N TRP A 195 -23.64 1.63 -36.71
CA TRP A 195 -22.44 2.45 -36.68
C TRP A 195 -21.48 2.13 -37.84
N GLU A 196 -21.42 0.86 -38.27
CA GLU A 196 -20.57 0.36 -39.36
C GLU A 196 -19.07 0.64 -39.07
N PRO A 197 -18.49 0.04 -37.99
CA PRO A 197 -17.07 0.25 -37.68
C PRO A 197 -16.18 -0.18 -38.86
N GLY A 198 -15.08 0.56 -39.04
CA GLY A 198 -14.15 0.33 -40.16
C GLY A 198 -12.94 1.25 -40.06
N PRO A 199 -12.06 1.27 -41.10
CA PRO A 199 -10.94 2.20 -41.11
C PRO A 199 -11.41 3.65 -40.94
N GLY A 200 -10.91 4.36 -39.92
CA GLY A 200 -11.30 5.74 -39.59
C GLY A 200 -12.63 5.91 -38.85
N ARG A 201 -13.35 4.83 -38.53
CA ARG A 201 -14.58 4.85 -37.74
C ARG A 201 -14.54 3.70 -36.72
N ARG A 202 -13.86 3.91 -35.62
CA ARG A 202 -13.77 2.93 -34.55
C ARG A 202 -15.04 2.90 -33.69
N ALA A 203 -15.26 1.80 -32.98
CA ALA A 203 -16.30 1.67 -31.98
C ALA A 203 -15.71 1.05 -30.71
N ILE A 204 -16.36 1.30 -29.56
CA ILE A 204 -16.10 0.63 -28.31
C ILE A 204 -17.37 -0.11 -27.89
N ILE A 205 -17.23 -1.38 -27.56
CA ILE A 205 -18.27 -2.13 -26.84
C ILE A 205 -17.76 -2.32 -25.42
N ASN A 206 -18.42 -1.67 -24.49
CA ASN A 206 -18.10 -1.76 -23.07
C ASN A 206 -19.06 -2.74 -22.40
N LEU A 207 -18.54 -3.74 -21.72
CA LEU A 207 -19.28 -4.86 -21.15
C LEU A 207 -19.28 -4.76 -19.61
N PRO A 208 -20.21 -3.98 -19.00
CA PRO A 208 -20.10 -3.66 -17.59
C PRO A 208 -20.56 -4.81 -16.68
N GLU A 209 -19.71 -5.18 -15.72
CA GLU A 209 -20.11 -5.93 -14.55
C GLU A 209 -20.68 -4.95 -13.51
N THR A 210 -21.88 -4.39 -13.86
CA THR A 210 -22.57 -3.35 -13.07
C THR A 210 -22.81 -3.80 -11.62
N VAL A 211 -23.05 -5.09 -11.44
CA VAL A 211 -23.03 -5.79 -10.15
C VAL A 211 -22.31 -7.11 -10.36
N GLU A 212 -21.39 -7.46 -9.47
CA GLU A 212 -20.68 -8.74 -9.50
C GLU A 212 -21.64 -9.91 -9.17
N LEU A 213 -22.35 -10.41 -10.17
CA LEU A 213 -23.32 -11.50 -9.98
C LEU A 213 -22.66 -12.88 -9.90
N ASN A 214 -21.48 -13.04 -10.51
CA ASN A 214 -20.76 -14.30 -10.60
C ASN A 214 -19.30 -14.17 -10.11
N THR A 215 -18.57 -15.27 -10.21
CA THR A 215 -17.11 -15.27 -9.98
C THR A 215 -16.37 -14.75 -11.21
N PRO A 216 -15.16 -14.15 -11.05
CA PRO A 216 -14.40 -13.54 -12.15
C PRO A 216 -14.19 -14.43 -13.38
N ASN A 217 -14.03 -15.74 -13.19
CA ASN A 217 -13.88 -16.71 -14.29
C ASN A 217 -15.14 -16.81 -15.16
N VAL A 218 -16.33 -16.63 -14.60
CA VAL A 218 -17.58 -16.64 -15.38
C VAL A 218 -17.68 -15.37 -16.22
N TYR A 219 -17.27 -14.23 -15.64
CA TYR A 219 -17.20 -12.98 -16.38
C TYR A 219 -16.19 -13.06 -17.53
N ALA A 220 -15.01 -13.64 -17.31
CA ALA A 220 -14.02 -13.86 -18.36
C ALA A 220 -14.56 -14.75 -19.50
N ASP A 221 -15.29 -15.83 -19.16
CA ASP A 221 -15.99 -16.66 -20.16
C ASP A 221 -16.95 -15.82 -21.02
N GLN A 222 -17.73 -14.94 -20.38
CA GLN A 222 -18.66 -14.05 -21.08
C GLN A 222 -17.92 -13.07 -22.02
N ILE A 223 -16.81 -12.48 -21.53
CA ILE A 223 -15.99 -11.54 -22.32
C ILE A 223 -15.43 -12.21 -23.57
N GLU A 224 -14.73 -13.36 -23.42
CA GLU A 224 -14.15 -14.06 -24.57
C GLU A 224 -15.22 -14.48 -25.55
N TRP A 225 -16.34 -15.03 -25.05
CA TRP A 225 -17.42 -15.52 -25.89
C TRP A 225 -18.10 -14.40 -26.69
N VAL A 226 -18.36 -13.25 -26.10
CA VAL A 226 -18.95 -12.08 -26.75
C VAL A 226 -17.95 -11.47 -27.72
N SER A 227 -16.71 -11.25 -27.30
CA SER A 227 -15.65 -10.67 -28.13
C SER A 227 -15.47 -11.40 -29.44
N ASP A 228 -15.45 -12.74 -29.42
CA ASP A 228 -15.32 -13.58 -30.63
C ASP A 228 -16.48 -13.44 -31.62
N ARG A 229 -17.62 -12.88 -31.19
CA ARG A 229 -18.86 -12.81 -31.99
C ARG A 229 -19.29 -11.40 -32.38
N LEU A 230 -18.49 -10.40 -32.02
CA LEU A 230 -18.77 -9.02 -32.41
C LEU A 230 -18.57 -8.79 -33.90
N PHE A 231 -19.51 -8.05 -34.50
CA PHE A 231 -19.44 -7.64 -35.91
C PHE A 231 -18.23 -6.72 -36.14
N ARG A 232 -17.37 -7.10 -37.10
CA ARG A 232 -16.14 -6.37 -37.44
C ARG A 232 -15.23 -6.14 -36.23
N ARG A 233 -15.01 -7.18 -35.43
CA ARG A 233 -14.22 -7.16 -34.18
C ARG A 233 -12.89 -6.43 -34.32
N GLU A 234 -12.24 -6.49 -35.45
CA GLU A 234 -10.95 -5.84 -35.75
C GLU A 234 -10.99 -4.30 -35.67
N PHE A 235 -12.18 -3.69 -35.76
CA PHE A 235 -12.39 -2.24 -35.62
C PHE A 235 -13.13 -1.87 -34.32
N VAL A 236 -13.34 -2.84 -33.45
CA VAL A 236 -14.05 -2.67 -32.17
C VAL A 236 -13.11 -2.87 -31.02
N THR A 237 -13.01 -1.88 -30.12
CA THR A 237 -12.34 -2.01 -28.84
C THR A 237 -13.30 -2.66 -27.85
N VAL A 238 -12.92 -3.79 -27.26
CA VAL A 238 -13.68 -4.41 -26.16
C VAL A 238 -13.21 -3.81 -24.86
N SER A 239 -14.11 -3.11 -24.17
CA SER A 239 -13.90 -2.48 -22.89
C SER A 239 -14.61 -3.24 -21.78
N VAL A 240 -14.05 -3.19 -20.59
CA VAL A 240 -14.67 -3.77 -19.39
C VAL A 240 -14.74 -2.72 -18.29
N HIS A 241 -15.85 -2.76 -17.53
CA HIS A 241 -16.14 -1.85 -16.43
C HIS A 241 -16.65 -2.69 -15.26
N THR A 242 -15.80 -2.98 -14.28
CA THR A 242 -16.15 -3.85 -13.18
C THR A 242 -16.35 -3.07 -11.89
N HIS A 243 -17.40 -3.43 -11.14
CA HIS A 243 -17.62 -3.01 -9.75
C HIS A 243 -17.02 -4.03 -8.77
N ASN A 244 -17.11 -3.74 -7.48
CA ASN A 244 -16.40 -4.50 -6.44
C ASN A 244 -17.36 -5.06 -5.35
N ASP A 245 -18.58 -5.42 -5.74
CA ASP A 245 -19.63 -5.89 -4.80
C ASP A 245 -19.23 -7.15 -4.04
N ARG A 246 -18.43 -8.02 -4.65
CA ARG A 246 -17.89 -9.25 -4.06
C ARG A 246 -16.46 -9.11 -3.54
N GLY A 247 -15.82 -7.94 -3.77
CA GLY A 247 -14.40 -7.73 -3.48
C GLY A 247 -13.47 -8.37 -4.53
N THR A 248 -13.96 -8.64 -5.75
CA THR A 248 -13.20 -9.30 -6.82
C THR A 248 -13.12 -8.49 -8.12
N GLY A 249 -13.49 -7.21 -8.10
CA GLY A 249 -13.56 -6.36 -9.29
C GLY A 249 -12.23 -6.25 -10.06
N ILE A 250 -11.08 -6.19 -9.35
CA ILE A 250 -9.76 -6.21 -9.98
C ILE A 250 -9.50 -7.57 -10.63
N ALA A 251 -9.81 -8.67 -9.96
CA ALA A 251 -9.63 -10.00 -10.51
C ALA A 251 -10.54 -10.22 -11.74
N SER A 252 -11.77 -9.67 -11.72
CA SER A 252 -12.65 -9.69 -12.90
C SER A 252 -12.01 -8.95 -14.08
N ALA A 253 -11.40 -7.79 -13.86
CA ALA A 253 -10.70 -7.04 -14.92
C ALA A 253 -9.44 -7.77 -15.42
N GLU A 254 -8.60 -8.34 -14.55
CA GLU A 254 -7.42 -9.12 -14.95
C GLU A 254 -7.81 -10.33 -15.81
N LEU A 255 -8.82 -11.10 -15.39
CA LEU A 255 -9.27 -12.25 -16.16
C LEU A 255 -9.96 -11.84 -17.46
N ALA A 256 -10.62 -10.68 -17.50
CA ALA A 256 -11.20 -10.13 -18.72
C ALA A 256 -10.10 -9.72 -19.74
N LEU A 257 -8.97 -9.19 -19.26
CA LEU A 257 -7.81 -8.91 -20.12
C LEU A 257 -7.23 -10.21 -20.73
N LEU A 258 -7.11 -11.28 -19.94
CA LEU A 258 -6.75 -12.60 -20.47
C LEU A 258 -7.76 -13.10 -21.50
N ALA A 259 -9.04 -12.78 -21.31
CA ALA A 259 -10.15 -13.13 -22.20
C ALA A 259 -10.25 -12.24 -23.46
N GLY A 260 -9.32 -11.32 -23.67
CA GLY A 260 -9.22 -10.51 -24.88
C GLY A 260 -9.89 -9.14 -24.81
N ALA A 261 -10.15 -8.61 -23.61
CA ALA A 261 -10.47 -7.20 -23.45
C ALA A 261 -9.26 -6.32 -23.80
N ASP A 262 -9.52 -5.20 -24.48
CA ASP A 262 -8.50 -4.27 -24.96
C ASP A 262 -8.34 -3.06 -24.01
N ARG A 263 -9.39 -2.74 -23.24
CA ARG A 263 -9.57 -1.51 -22.49
C ARG A 263 -10.24 -1.79 -21.14
N VAL A 264 -9.87 -1.00 -20.13
CA VAL A 264 -10.49 -1.07 -18.81
C VAL A 264 -10.98 0.31 -18.37
N GLU A 265 -12.17 0.34 -17.78
CA GLU A 265 -12.71 1.51 -17.07
C GLU A 265 -12.64 1.28 -15.57
N GLY A 266 -12.25 2.30 -14.84
CA GLY A 266 -12.16 2.25 -13.39
C GLY A 266 -11.92 3.63 -12.79
N THR A 267 -11.65 3.65 -11.50
CA THR A 267 -11.35 4.87 -10.76
C THR A 267 -10.02 4.73 -10.01
N LEU A 268 -9.40 5.85 -9.71
CA LEU A 268 -8.28 5.87 -8.79
C LEU A 268 -8.74 5.38 -7.42
N PHE A 269 -7.99 4.43 -6.84
CA PHE A 269 -8.26 3.84 -5.53
C PHE A 269 -9.62 3.14 -5.39
N GLY A 270 -10.30 2.87 -6.50
CA GLY A 270 -11.54 2.10 -6.49
C GLY A 270 -12.78 2.81 -5.97
N ASN A 271 -12.79 4.15 -5.94
CA ASN A 271 -13.97 4.91 -5.53
C ASN A 271 -15.13 4.72 -6.51
N GLY A 272 -16.37 4.63 -6.01
CA GLY A 272 -17.55 4.48 -6.86
C GLY A 272 -18.78 4.00 -6.12
N GLU A 273 -19.82 3.71 -6.87
CA GLU A 273 -21.11 3.26 -6.34
C GLU A 273 -21.00 2.01 -5.47
N ARG A 274 -21.79 1.94 -4.41
CA ARG A 274 -21.88 0.83 -3.45
C ARG A 274 -20.54 0.50 -2.78
N THR A 275 -19.79 -0.47 -3.32
CA THR A 275 -18.49 -0.94 -2.82
C THR A 275 -17.32 -0.43 -3.64
N GLY A 276 -17.61 0.38 -4.67
CA GLY A 276 -16.65 0.99 -5.56
C GLY A 276 -16.51 0.34 -6.92
N ASN A 277 -15.72 0.99 -7.77
CA ASN A 277 -15.31 0.52 -9.08
C ASN A 277 -14.01 -0.30 -8.99
N MET A 278 -13.62 -0.89 -10.09
CA MET A 278 -12.29 -1.44 -10.25
C MET A 278 -11.22 -0.35 -10.02
N ASP A 279 -10.25 -0.67 -9.19
CA ASP A 279 -9.15 0.24 -8.87
C ASP A 279 -8.08 0.19 -9.95
N LEU A 280 -7.98 1.28 -10.72
CA LEU A 280 -7.00 1.45 -11.80
C LEU A 280 -5.55 1.32 -11.30
N LEU A 281 -5.25 1.88 -10.14
CA LEU A 281 -3.89 1.87 -9.59
C LEU A 281 -3.47 0.47 -9.16
N THR A 282 -4.35 -0.24 -8.46
CA THR A 282 -4.05 -1.62 -8.06
C THR A 282 -3.84 -2.50 -9.30
N LEU A 283 -4.68 -2.38 -10.33
CA LEU A 283 -4.49 -3.13 -11.57
C LEU A 283 -3.18 -2.76 -12.27
N ALA A 284 -2.84 -1.47 -12.34
CA ALA A 284 -1.60 -1.01 -12.95
C ALA A 284 -0.36 -1.54 -12.22
N TYR A 285 -0.34 -1.49 -10.90
CA TYR A 285 0.76 -2.06 -10.11
C TYR A 285 0.82 -3.58 -10.16
N ASN A 286 -0.31 -4.27 -10.27
CA ASN A 286 -0.33 -5.73 -10.50
C ASN A 286 0.37 -6.09 -11.81
N LEU A 287 0.12 -5.32 -12.88
CA LEU A 287 0.82 -5.50 -14.16
C LEU A 287 2.32 -5.17 -14.03
N TYR A 288 2.66 -4.08 -13.34
CA TYR A 288 4.05 -3.70 -13.07
C TYR A 288 4.80 -4.81 -12.30
N ALA A 289 4.16 -5.40 -11.30
CA ALA A 289 4.74 -6.49 -10.48
C ALA A 289 5.06 -7.78 -11.26
N VAL A 290 4.51 -7.94 -12.45
CA VAL A 290 4.82 -9.04 -13.38
C VAL A 290 5.64 -8.60 -14.61
N GLY A 291 6.22 -7.38 -14.55
CA GLY A 291 7.13 -6.87 -15.56
C GLY A 291 6.46 -6.21 -16.77
N ILE A 292 5.19 -5.84 -16.66
CA ILE A 292 4.46 -5.11 -17.71
C ILE A 292 4.41 -3.63 -17.33
N ASP A 293 5.01 -2.77 -18.16
CA ASP A 293 4.91 -1.32 -17.99
C ASP A 293 3.45 -0.87 -18.19
N PRO A 294 2.80 -0.29 -17.17
CA PRO A 294 1.43 0.20 -17.30
C PRO A 294 1.31 1.45 -18.19
N GLY A 295 2.42 2.12 -18.53
CA GLY A 295 2.42 3.35 -19.31
C GLY A 295 1.82 4.55 -18.57
N LEU A 296 1.80 4.50 -17.22
CA LEU A 296 1.29 5.55 -16.34
C LEU A 296 2.43 6.03 -15.42
N ASP A 297 2.47 7.32 -15.11
CA ASP A 297 3.39 7.86 -14.10
C ASP A 297 2.84 7.64 -12.69
N LEU A 298 3.26 6.55 -12.08
CA LEU A 298 2.86 6.13 -10.75
C LEU A 298 4.04 6.15 -9.75
N SER A 299 5.08 6.94 -10.05
CA SER A 299 6.33 6.97 -9.29
C SER A 299 6.24 7.69 -7.94
N ASP A 300 5.20 8.48 -7.70
CA ASP A 300 4.95 9.20 -6.43
C ASP A 300 3.51 9.01 -5.95
N ILE A 301 3.26 7.85 -5.34
CA ILE A 301 1.93 7.48 -4.88
C ILE A 301 1.46 8.34 -3.70
N ASP A 302 2.37 8.86 -2.87
CA ASP A 302 1.97 9.63 -1.68
C ASP A 302 1.45 11.02 -2.06
N SER A 303 2.08 11.72 -3.01
CA SER A 303 1.55 12.97 -3.57
C SER A 303 0.20 12.77 -4.28
N LEU A 304 0.03 11.62 -4.97
CA LEU A 304 -1.22 11.25 -5.59
C LEU A 304 -2.33 11.04 -4.55
N ILE A 305 -2.04 10.33 -3.46
CA ILE A 305 -2.97 10.10 -2.34
C ILE A 305 -3.43 11.43 -1.74
N GLU A 306 -2.49 12.32 -1.37
CA GLU A 306 -2.80 13.62 -0.78
C GLU A 306 -3.71 14.45 -1.69
N SER A 307 -3.40 14.51 -2.98
CA SER A 307 -4.18 15.24 -3.98
C SER A 307 -5.58 14.65 -4.14
N TYR A 308 -5.67 13.33 -4.19
CA TYR A 308 -6.94 12.62 -4.40
C TYR A 308 -7.85 12.74 -3.16
N GLU A 309 -7.35 12.46 -1.96
CA GLU A 309 -8.13 12.58 -0.71
C GLU A 309 -8.66 13.99 -0.49
N ALA A 310 -7.88 15.03 -0.86
CA ALA A 310 -8.32 16.43 -0.79
C ALA A 310 -9.48 16.74 -1.75
N LEU A 311 -9.58 16.03 -2.89
CA LEU A 311 -10.64 16.22 -3.88
C LEU A 311 -11.89 15.39 -3.57
N VAL A 312 -11.73 14.13 -3.21
CA VAL A 312 -12.87 13.23 -2.93
C VAL A 312 -13.38 13.35 -1.49
N LYS A 313 -12.61 13.99 -0.59
CA LYS A 313 -12.92 14.22 0.82
C LYS A 313 -13.17 12.93 1.61
N MET A 314 -12.53 11.84 1.19
CA MET A 314 -12.58 10.53 1.84
C MET A 314 -11.18 9.94 1.95
N PRO A 315 -10.83 9.33 3.11
CA PRO A 315 -9.53 8.71 3.29
C PRO A 315 -9.43 7.37 2.56
N ILE A 316 -8.24 7.08 2.04
CA ILE A 316 -7.91 5.76 1.48
C ILE A 316 -7.73 4.76 2.63
N SER A 317 -8.20 3.53 2.43
CA SER A 317 -8.07 2.46 3.43
C SER A 317 -6.61 2.26 3.85
N PRO A 318 -6.30 2.18 5.16
CA PRO A 318 -4.94 1.89 5.62
C PRO A 318 -4.34 0.56 5.11
N ARG A 319 -5.18 -0.36 4.63
CA ARG A 319 -4.78 -1.65 4.05
C ARG A 319 -5.10 -1.75 2.57
N HIS A 320 -5.27 -0.62 1.91
CA HIS A 320 -5.41 -0.58 0.46
C HIS A 320 -4.15 -1.17 -0.20
N PRO A 321 -4.25 -2.03 -1.22
CA PRO A 321 -3.08 -2.52 -1.95
C PRO A 321 -2.19 -1.35 -2.42
N TYR A 322 -0.89 -1.46 -2.25
CA TYR A 322 0.13 -0.45 -2.60
C TYR A 322 -0.05 0.93 -1.94
N ALA A 323 -1.26 1.49 -1.89
CA ALA A 323 -1.55 2.84 -1.42
C ALA A 323 -1.71 2.95 0.10
N GLY A 324 -2.20 1.93 0.76
CA GLY A 324 -2.46 1.95 2.20
C GLY A 324 -1.17 2.19 3.01
N ARG A 325 -1.28 2.91 4.12
CA ARG A 325 -0.13 3.19 5.01
C ARG A 325 0.56 1.94 5.56
N PHE A 326 -0.10 0.77 5.51
CA PHE A 326 0.45 -0.52 5.95
C PHE A 326 0.84 -1.44 4.80
N ALA A 327 0.75 -1.00 3.55
CA ALA A 327 1.03 -1.83 2.39
C ALA A 327 2.46 -2.39 2.39
N PHE A 328 3.43 -1.58 2.83
CA PHE A 328 4.85 -1.95 2.93
C PHE A 328 5.32 -2.08 4.38
N THR A 329 4.46 -2.56 5.27
CA THR A 329 4.75 -2.68 6.70
C THR A 329 4.73 -4.14 7.12
N ALA A 330 5.79 -4.62 7.76
CA ALA A 330 5.81 -5.93 8.41
C ALA A 330 5.76 -5.79 9.93
N PHE A 331 4.84 -6.52 10.57
CA PHE A 331 4.66 -6.54 12.02
C PHE A 331 5.36 -7.74 12.68
N SER A 332 5.52 -8.84 11.97
CA SER A 332 6.19 -10.05 12.46
C SER A 332 7.71 -9.90 12.39
N GLY A 333 8.41 -10.19 13.50
CA GLY A 333 9.88 -10.15 13.53
C GLY A 333 10.54 -11.11 12.53
N GLY A 334 9.90 -12.24 12.22
CA GLY A 334 10.37 -13.16 11.17
C GLY A 334 10.29 -12.55 9.77
N HIS A 335 9.22 -11.82 9.47
CA HIS A 335 9.07 -11.11 8.19
C HIS A 335 10.09 -9.97 8.09
N GLN A 336 10.27 -9.18 9.15
CA GLN A 336 11.25 -8.09 9.19
C GLN A 336 12.68 -8.57 8.95
N ASP A 337 13.09 -9.68 9.60
CA ASP A 337 14.40 -10.30 9.39
C ASP A 337 14.60 -10.77 7.94
N ALA A 338 13.56 -11.40 7.35
CA ALA A 338 13.60 -11.86 5.97
C ALA A 338 13.69 -10.69 4.97
N ILE A 339 12.91 -9.62 5.17
CA ILE A 339 12.94 -8.41 4.34
C ILE A 339 14.33 -7.75 4.44
N SER A 340 14.88 -7.59 5.65
CA SER A 340 16.22 -7.03 5.85
C SER A 340 17.30 -7.83 5.11
N LYS A 341 17.22 -9.16 5.17
CA LYS A 341 18.14 -10.04 4.41
C LYS A 341 17.93 -9.92 2.91
N GLY A 342 16.67 -9.76 2.46
CA GLY A 342 16.33 -9.50 1.06
C GLY A 342 17.00 -8.23 0.54
N PHE A 343 16.84 -7.10 1.23
CA PHE A 343 17.52 -5.85 0.86
C PHE A 343 19.06 -5.96 0.85
N GLN A 344 19.64 -6.69 1.81
CA GLN A 344 21.09 -6.94 1.82
C GLN A 344 21.53 -7.80 0.61
N ALA A 345 20.71 -8.75 0.19
CA ALA A 345 20.96 -9.54 -1.01
C ALA A 345 20.84 -8.68 -2.28
N MET A 346 19.79 -7.84 -2.38
CA MET A 346 19.62 -6.90 -3.50
C MET A 346 20.80 -5.95 -3.64
N ALA A 347 21.34 -5.39 -2.55
CA ALA A 347 22.51 -4.52 -2.58
C ALA A 347 23.80 -5.18 -3.14
N ARG A 348 23.82 -6.51 -3.22
CA ARG A 348 24.94 -7.32 -3.76
C ARG A 348 24.60 -7.95 -5.11
N SER A 349 23.35 -7.89 -5.53
CA SER A 349 22.87 -8.47 -6.79
C SER A 349 23.29 -7.61 -7.97
N THR A 350 23.57 -8.24 -9.10
CA THR A 350 23.93 -7.59 -10.37
C THR A 350 22.94 -7.92 -11.49
N ASP A 351 21.94 -8.77 -11.23
CA ASP A 351 20.96 -9.21 -12.21
C ASP A 351 19.74 -8.27 -12.34
N GLY A 352 19.54 -7.37 -11.36
CA GLY A 352 18.44 -6.41 -11.35
C GLY A 352 17.06 -6.99 -11.02
N GLU A 353 16.96 -8.31 -10.76
CA GLU A 353 15.69 -8.94 -10.41
C GLU A 353 15.30 -8.66 -8.95
N TRP A 354 14.05 -8.28 -8.71
CA TRP A 354 13.52 -8.06 -7.37
C TRP A 354 13.38 -9.38 -6.59
N LYS A 355 14.06 -9.47 -5.45
CA LYS A 355 14.15 -10.72 -4.64
C LYS A 355 13.95 -10.49 -3.14
N VAL A 356 13.18 -9.47 -2.76
CA VAL A 356 12.89 -9.21 -1.35
C VAL A 356 11.64 -9.96 -0.92
N PRO A 357 11.74 -10.91 0.05
CA PRO A 357 10.59 -11.64 0.54
C PRO A 357 9.54 -10.71 1.13
N TYR A 358 8.25 -11.08 1.00
CA TYR A 358 7.09 -10.35 1.53
C TYR A 358 6.81 -8.97 0.93
N LEU A 359 7.61 -8.47 0.00
CA LEU A 359 7.36 -7.27 -0.77
C LEU A 359 7.22 -7.63 -2.25
N LEU A 360 6.03 -7.40 -2.80
CA LEU A 360 5.72 -7.78 -4.18
C LEU A 360 6.49 -6.91 -5.19
N ILE A 361 6.69 -5.63 -4.88
CA ILE A 361 7.48 -4.66 -5.65
C ILE A 361 8.46 -3.94 -4.72
N ASP A 362 9.43 -3.22 -5.28
CA ASP A 362 10.25 -2.28 -4.53
C ASP A 362 9.42 -1.05 -4.16
N PRO A 363 9.25 -0.73 -2.86
CA PRO A 363 8.57 0.49 -2.45
C PRO A 363 9.17 1.76 -3.06
N ALA A 364 10.48 1.77 -3.34
CA ALA A 364 11.17 2.92 -3.92
C ALA A 364 10.66 3.27 -5.33
N ASP A 365 10.18 2.28 -6.10
CA ASP A 365 9.65 2.50 -7.45
C ASP A 365 8.37 3.36 -7.46
N ILE A 366 7.68 3.42 -6.34
CA ILE A 366 6.43 4.18 -6.16
C ILE A 366 6.58 5.35 -5.19
N GLY A 367 7.83 5.80 -4.94
CA GLY A 367 8.13 6.93 -4.06
C GLY A 367 8.05 6.62 -2.57
N ARG A 368 7.92 5.34 -2.18
CA ARG A 368 7.82 4.92 -0.78
C ARG A 368 9.09 4.28 -0.27
N THR A 369 9.18 4.17 1.03
CA THR A 369 10.21 3.41 1.72
C THR A 369 9.58 2.24 2.46
N TYR A 370 10.34 1.14 2.60
CA TYR A 370 9.95 0.10 3.53
C TYR A 370 10.01 0.65 4.95
N GLU A 371 8.86 0.88 5.55
CA GLU A 371 8.78 1.26 6.95
C GLU A 371 8.72 0.02 7.82
N THR A 372 9.77 -0.21 8.58
CA THR A 372 9.70 -1.04 9.76
C THR A 372 8.88 -0.29 10.81
N VAL A 373 7.57 -0.35 10.73
CA VAL A 373 6.76 -0.01 11.90
C VAL A 373 6.93 -1.14 12.90
N VAL A 374 7.96 -1.02 13.71
CA VAL A 374 8.10 -1.88 14.88
C VAL A 374 7.06 -1.42 15.90
N ARG A 375 5.83 -1.81 15.66
CA ARG A 375 4.81 -1.79 16.69
C ARG A 375 4.99 -3.04 17.52
N ILE A 376 5.60 -2.88 18.69
CA ILE A 376 5.74 -3.97 19.64
C ILE A 376 4.44 -4.07 20.42
N ASN A 377 3.65 -5.06 20.06
CA ASN A 377 2.55 -5.55 20.90
C ASN A 377 3.04 -6.79 21.70
N SER A 378 2.21 -7.28 22.59
CA SER A 378 2.48 -8.46 23.42
C SER A 378 2.85 -9.75 22.64
N GLN A 379 2.71 -9.75 21.30
CA GLN A 379 3.02 -10.88 20.41
C GLN A 379 4.28 -10.65 19.54
N SER A 380 4.94 -9.50 19.66
CA SER A 380 6.13 -9.18 18.87
C SER A 380 7.33 -10.00 19.33
N GLY A 381 7.96 -10.69 18.40
CA GLY A 381 9.09 -11.58 18.69
C GLY A 381 10.37 -10.85 19.14
N LYS A 382 11.31 -11.61 19.76
CA LYS A 382 12.57 -11.14 20.38
C LYS A 382 13.48 -10.31 19.46
N GLY A 383 13.38 -10.49 18.14
CA GLY A 383 14.20 -9.77 17.16
C GLY A 383 13.76 -8.33 16.91
N GLY A 384 12.46 -8.04 16.96
CA GLY A 384 11.92 -6.72 16.62
C GLY A 384 12.35 -5.63 17.60
N VAL A 385 12.40 -5.94 18.90
CA VAL A 385 12.79 -4.97 19.95
C VAL A 385 14.26 -4.58 19.84
N ALA A 386 15.13 -5.55 19.60
CA ALA A 386 16.56 -5.31 19.41
C ALA A 386 16.86 -4.51 18.13
N TYR A 387 16.07 -4.73 17.09
CA TYR A 387 16.18 -3.99 15.83
C TYR A 387 15.89 -2.49 16.02
N VAL A 388 14.85 -2.12 16.79
CA VAL A 388 14.55 -0.70 17.09
C VAL A 388 15.75 -0.01 17.72
N LEU A 389 16.36 -0.63 18.73
CA LEU A 389 17.52 -0.03 19.39
C LEU A 389 18.72 0.11 18.47
N LYS A 390 18.92 -0.86 17.57
CA LYS A 390 20.02 -0.82 16.59
C LYS A 390 19.80 0.25 15.54
N ASP A 391 18.63 0.28 14.92
CA ASP A 391 18.36 1.08 13.74
C ASP A 391 18.13 2.56 14.05
N TYR A 392 17.39 2.84 15.15
CA TYR A 392 17.04 4.22 15.52
C TYR A 392 17.96 4.85 16.57
N TYR A 393 18.64 4.04 17.38
CA TYR A 393 19.44 4.54 18.49
C TYR A 393 20.90 4.05 18.48
N GLY A 394 21.28 3.24 17.50
CA GLY A 394 22.64 2.76 17.31
C GLY A 394 23.11 1.65 18.26
N PHE A 395 22.23 1.10 19.13
CA PHE A 395 22.59 0.07 20.11
C PHE A 395 22.56 -1.33 19.53
N ASN A 396 23.70 -1.90 19.25
CA ASN A 396 23.82 -3.28 18.79
C ASN A 396 23.90 -4.25 19.97
N LEU A 397 22.72 -4.67 20.49
CA LEU A 397 22.65 -5.54 21.66
C LEU A 397 23.33 -6.90 21.42
N PRO A 398 24.05 -7.47 22.42
CA PRO A 398 24.48 -8.86 22.40
C PRO A 398 23.29 -9.80 22.20
N LYS A 399 23.49 -10.89 21.45
CA LYS A 399 22.40 -11.83 21.08
C LYS A 399 21.67 -12.42 22.29
N GLU A 400 22.41 -12.70 23.35
CA GLU A 400 21.88 -13.23 24.60
C GLU A 400 21.03 -12.19 25.36
N MET A 401 21.27 -10.88 25.15
CA MET A 401 20.50 -9.79 25.75
C MET A 401 19.14 -9.59 25.07
N HIS A 402 18.97 -10.01 23.81
CA HIS A 402 17.73 -9.85 23.05
C HIS A 402 16.52 -10.43 23.79
N ARG A 403 16.68 -11.62 24.38
CA ARG A 403 15.59 -12.26 25.13
C ARG A 403 15.24 -11.51 26.41
N GLU A 404 16.25 -11.16 27.18
CA GLU A 404 16.06 -10.44 28.46
C GLU A 404 15.37 -9.10 28.25
N PHE A 405 15.81 -8.35 27.22
CA PHE A 405 15.21 -7.06 26.89
C PHE A 405 13.79 -7.20 26.35
N ALA A 406 13.53 -8.14 25.46
CA ALA A 406 12.20 -8.41 24.93
C ALA A 406 11.18 -8.74 26.04
N ASP A 407 11.59 -9.57 27.03
CA ASP A 407 10.74 -9.90 28.19
C ASP A 407 10.41 -8.66 29.05
N ARG A 408 11.31 -7.66 29.11
CA ARG A 408 11.06 -6.38 29.82
C ARG A 408 10.08 -5.50 29.06
N VAL A 409 10.27 -5.36 27.77
CA VAL A 409 9.39 -4.58 26.89
C VAL A 409 7.98 -5.19 26.86
N GLN A 410 7.88 -6.51 26.81
CA GLN A 410 6.59 -7.20 26.82
C GLN A 410 5.80 -6.93 28.11
N ARG A 411 6.45 -7.01 29.29
CA ARG A 411 5.80 -6.68 30.56
C ARG A 411 5.34 -5.22 30.63
N PHE A 412 6.13 -4.31 30.07
CA PHE A 412 5.74 -2.91 29.98
C PHE A 412 4.52 -2.73 29.07
N ALA A 413 4.51 -3.38 27.90
CA ALA A 413 3.37 -3.37 26.97
C ALA A 413 2.08 -3.90 27.61
N GLU A 414 2.18 -4.99 28.40
CA GLU A 414 1.05 -5.56 29.16
C GLU A 414 0.51 -4.59 30.22
N THR A 415 1.39 -3.77 30.80
CA THR A 415 1.00 -2.78 31.83
C THR A 415 0.31 -1.57 31.20
N VAL A 416 0.77 -1.11 30.05
CA VAL A 416 0.23 0.08 29.36
C VAL A 416 -1.05 -0.27 28.59
N GLY A 417 -1.20 -1.52 28.11
CA GLY A 417 -2.38 -1.99 27.39
C GLY A 417 -2.55 -1.42 25.98
N THR A 418 -1.55 -0.69 25.47
CA THR A 418 -1.51 -0.10 24.13
C THR A 418 -0.25 -0.52 23.38
N GLU A 419 -0.22 -0.26 22.09
CA GLU A 419 1.00 -0.44 21.28
C GLU A 419 2.09 0.52 21.75
N LEU A 420 3.33 0.05 21.81
CA LEU A 420 4.47 0.84 22.22
C LEU A 420 5.11 1.54 21.02
N THR A 421 5.45 2.80 21.19
CA THR A 421 6.26 3.57 20.24
C THR A 421 7.75 3.20 20.40
N ARG A 422 8.58 3.61 19.43
CA ARG A 422 10.05 3.46 19.52
C ARG A 422 10.62 4.22 20.74
N GLU A 423 10.02 5.35 21.08
CA GLU A 423 10.36 6.17 22.24
C GLU A 423 10.05 5.42 23.54
N ASP A 424 8.94 4.71 23.62
CA ASP A 424 8.57 3.88 24.79
C ASP A 424 9.58 2.74 24.98
N ILE A 425 9.96 2.08 23.87
CA ILE A 425 10.95 1.00 23.89
C ILE A 425 12.30 1.49 24.36
N PHE A 426 12.75 2.64 23.83
CA PHE A 426 13.99 3.25 24.29
C PHE A 426 13.87 3.73 25.74
N GLY A 427 12.71 4.22 26.16
CA GLY A 427 12.40 4.54 27.55
C GLY A 427 12.60 3.36 28.50
N VAL A 428 12.06 2.18 28.11
CA VAL A 428 12.29 0.91 28.85
C VAL A 428 13.77 0.54 28.89
N PHE A 429 14.46 0.62 27.75
CA PHE A 429 15.88 0.34 27.67
C PHE A 429 16.69 1.27 28.58
N ARG A 430 16.43 2.56 28.52
CA ARG A 430 17.13 3.57 29.31
C ARG A 430 16.90 3.36 30.81
N SER A 431 15.67 3.16 31.23
CA SER A 431 15.31 2.97 32.64
C SER A 431 15.89 1.69 33.24
N GLU A 432 15.91 0.60 32.44
CA GLU A 432 16.40 -0.71 32.90
C GLU A 432 17.92 -0.86 32.84
N TYR A 433 18.58 -0.30 31.80
CA TYR A 433 19.98 -0.60 31.50
C TYR A 433 20.93 0.59 31.55
N LEU A 434 20.45 1.84 31.46
CA LEU A 434 21.31 3.03 31.47
C LEU A 434 21.17 3.90 32.74
N ASP A 435 19.97 4.10 33.26
CA ASP A 435 19.67 5.04 34.35
C ASP A 435 19.51 4.36 35.71
N ARG A 436 19.87 3.08 35.83
CA ARG A 436 19.87 2.38 37.14
C ARG A 436 21.04 2.84 38.01
N LYS A 437 20.78 3.84 38.88
CA LYS A 437 21.76 4.50 39.71
C LYS A 437 21.62 4.17 41.22
N THR A 438 20.77 3.22 41.55
CA THR A 438 20.53 2.79 42.93
C THR A 438 20.62 1.29 43.06
N PRO A 439 21.21 0.73 44.12
CA PRO A 439 21.81 1.41 45.29
C PRO A 439 23.19 2.04 45.05
N LEU A 440 23.81 1.82 43.87
CA LEU A 440 25.20 2.18 43.59
C LEU A 440 25.25 3.13 42.37
N HIS A 441 25.81 4.33 42.55
CA HIS A 441 25.95 5.33 41.49
C HIS A 441 27.43 5.66 41.25
N PHE A 442 27.91 5.41 40.03
CA PHE A 442 29.25 5.79 39.59
C PHE A 442 29.32 7.31 39.37
N LEU A 443 30.29 7.99 39.97
CA LEU A 443 30.52 9.41 39.80
C LEU A 443 31.69 9.69 38.87
N ARG A 444 32.90 9.20 39.23
CA ARG A 444 34.11 9.35 38.42
C ARG A 444 35.13 8.26 38.75
N CYS A 445 36.16 8.15 37.91
CA CYS A 445 37.31 7.29 38.17
C CYS A 445 38.62 7.94 37.71
N SER A 446 39.72 7.58 38.38
CA SER A 446 41.09 7.74 37.89
C SER A 446 41.69 6.35 37.73
N ILE A 447 42.42 6.14 36.65
CA ILE A 447 43.05 4.84 36.35
C ILE A 447 44.53 5.10 36.08
N ASP A 448 45.36 4.38 36.81
CA ASP A 448 46.81 4.32 36.63
C ASP A 448 47.16 2.88 36.16
N ASP A 449 47.56 2.76 34.90
CA ASP A 449 47.85 1.48 34.26
C ASP A 449 49.36 1.36 34.06
N ARG A 450 49.98 0.41 34.79
CA ARG A 450 51.42 0.15 34.74
C ARG A 450 51.70 -1.00 33.81
N THR A 451 52.19 -0.73 32.62
CA THR A 451 52.44 -1.73 31.59
C THR A 451 53.84 -2.30 31.60
N ASP A 452 54.73 -1.81 32.44
CA ASP A 452 56.18 -2.07 32.46
C ASP A 452 56.65 -2.94 33.62
N THR A 453 55.73 -3.52 34.43
CA THR A 453 56.04 -4.40 35.56
C THR A 453 55.45 -5.81 35.40
N GLU A 454 56.18 -6.86 35.81
CA GLU A 454 55.67 -8.26 35.89
C GLU A 454 54.88 -8.53 37.20
N GLU A 455 54.41 -7.50 37.88
CA GLU A 455 53.65 -7.61 39.15
C GLU A 455 52.23 -8.18 38.89
N ALA A 456 51.69 -8.88 39.89
CA ALA A 456 50.38 -9.54 39.83
C ALA A 456 49.17 -8.56 39.63
N PHE A 457 49.38 -7.26 39.84
CA PHE A 457 48.37 -6.19 39.61
C PHE A 457 49.03 -5.04 38.87
N THR A 458 48.63 -4.84 37.61
CA THR A 458 49.19 -3.82 36.73
C THR A 458 48.34 -2.54 36.69
N THR A 459 47.05 -2.61 37.09
CA THR A 459 46.11 -1.50 37.07
C THR A 459 45.63 -1.13 38.46
N HIS A 460 45.79 0.15 38.83
CA HIS A 460 45.14 0.78 39.97
C HIS A 460 44.02 1.68 39.49
N ALA A 461 42.78 1.45 40.00
CA ALA A 461 41.61 2.27 39.71
C ALA A 461 41.09 2.87 41.00
N HIS A 462 41.06 4.21 41.07
CA HIS A 462 40.44 4.95 42.15
C HIS A 462 39.06 5.41 41.70
N LEU A 463 38.02 4.98 42.42
CA LEU A 463 36.60 5.20 42.11
C LEU A 463 35.99 6.19 43.13
N TRP A 464 35.19 7.13 42.60
CA TRP A 464 34.26 7.94 43.38
C TRP A 464 32.85 7.47 43.03
N TYR A 465 32.07 7.12 44.04
CA TYR A 465 30.73 6.56 43.84
C TYR A 465 29.79 6.99 44.96
N ASN A 466 28.49 6.90 44.75
CA ASN A 466 27.48 7.04 45.80
C ASN A 466 26.87 5.68 46.07
N TYR A 467 26.82 5.29 47.34
CA TYR A 467 26.18 4.05 47.77
C TYR A 467 25.07 4.36 48.76
N ARG A 468 23.83 4.08 48.39
CA ARG A 468 22.62 4.35 49.19
C ARG A 468 22.51 5.80 49.70
N GLY A 469 22.89 6.77 48.87
CA GLY A 469 22.83 8.19 49.19
C GLY A 469 24.08 8.77 49.83
N THR A 470 25.11 7.96 50.15
CA THR A 470 26.36 8.40 50.77
C THR A 470 27.49 8.34 49.74
N ASP A 471 28.22 9.42 49.57
CA ASP A 471 29.40 9.48 48.71
C ASP A 471 30.58 8.78 49.40
N ALA A 472 31.31 7.99 48.61
CA ALA A 472 32.45 7.21 49.06
C ALA A 472 33.53 7.10 47.98
N GLU A 473 34.71 6.67 48.36
CA GLU A 473 35.86 6.41 47.50
C GLU A 473 36.33 4.97 47.68
N LEU A 474 36.93 4.40 46.62
CA LEU A 474 37.38 3.01 46.65
C LEU A 474 38.62 2.86 45.75
N ASP A 475 39.68 2.31 46.35
CA ASP A 475 40.89 1.90 45.62
C ASP A 475 40.77 0.44 45.19
N CYS A 476 40.95 0.19 43.90
CA CYS A 476 40.78 -1.11 43.26
C CYS A 476 42.07 -1.51 42.56
N TYR A 477 42.47 -2.77 42.66
CA TYR A 477 43.67 -3.31 42.04
C TYR A 477 43.34 -4.58 41.20
N GLY A 478 43.91 -4.67 39.99
CA GLY A 478 43.63 -5.78 39.09
C GLY A 478 44.54 -5.86 37.88
N ASN A 479 44.30 -6.87 37.01
CA ASN A 479 45.05 -7.06 35.76
C ASN A 479 44.66 -6.12 34.62
N GLY A 480 43.66 -5.27 34.85
CA GLY A 480 43.13 -4.27 33.97
C GLY A 480 41.96 -3.55 34.63
N PRO A 481 41.45 -2.44 34.03
CA PRO A 481 40.46 -1.59 34.69
C PRO A 481 39.17 -2.32 35.08
N ILE A 482 38.67 -3.23 34.24
CA ILE A 482 37.45 -3.99 34.50
C ILE A 482 37.65 -5.00 35.65
N ASP A 483 38.80 -5.69 35.67
CA ASP A 483 39.12 -6.63 36.76
C ASP A 483 39.37 -5.93 38.10
N ALA A 484 40.07 -4.77 38.07
CA ALA A 484 40.27 -3.95 39.23
C ALA A 484 38.94 -3.53 39.88
N VAL A 485 38.03 -2.94 39.06
CA VAL A 485 36.73 -2.50 39.54
C VAL A 485 35.88 -3.67 40.06
N LYS A 486 35.89 -4.82 39.35
CA LYS A 486 35.20 -6.03 39.81
C LYS A 486 35.68 -6.48 41.19
N LYS A 487 37.01 -6.55 41.38
CA LYS A 487 37.61 -6.94 42.65
C LYS A 487 37.26 -5.97 43.77
N GLY A 488 37.32 -4.65 43.50
CA GLY A 488 36.91 -3.63 44.46
C GLY A 488 35.45 -3.78 44.89
N LEU A 489 34.54 -3.97 43.93
CA LEU A 489 33.12 -4.20 44.24
C LEU A 489 32.89 -5.48 45.07
N GLN A 490 33.69 -6.50 44.86
CA GLN A 490 33.61 -7.76 45.61
C GLN A 490 34.16 -7.59 47.04
N GLN A 491 35.35 -7.04 47.18
CA GLN A 491 36.09 -7.00 48.44
C GLN A 491 35.53 -5.97 49.43
N GLU A 492 35.25 -4.77 48.92
CA GLU A 492 34.88 -3.63 49.78
C GLU A 492 33.37 -3.50 49.95
N LEU A 493 32.57 -3.85 48.91
CA LEU A 493 31.12 -3.72 48.97
C LEU A 493 30.38 -5.05 49.15
N GLY A 494 31.12 -6.17 49.17
CA GLY A 494 30.56 -7.50 49.41
C GLY A 494 29.66 -8.05 48.29
N PHE A 495 29.76 -7.52 47.07
CA PHE A 495 29.01 -8.04 45.94
C PHE A 495 29.69 -9.28 45.39
N ASP A 496 29.11 -10.46 45.60
CA ASP A 496 29.63 -11.72 45.11
C ASP A 496 29.21 -11.91 43.63
N ILE A 497 30.04 -11.38 42.73
CA ILE A 497 29.75 -11.23 41.29
C ILE A 497 30.81 -11.87 40.40
N ARG A 498 30.39 -12.32 39.22
CA ARG A 498 31.28 -12.81 38.15
C ARG A 498 30.87 -12.17 36.84
N ILE A 499 31.85 -11.72 36.02
CA ILE A 499 31.64 -11.24 34.65
C ILE A 499 31.55 -12.47 33.75
N MET A 500 30.47 -12.59 33.01
CA MET A 500 30.17 -13.71 32.12
C MET A 500 30.42 -13.39 30.65
N ASP A 501 30.18 -12.11 30.27
CA ASP A 501 30.36 -11.64 28.91
C ASP A 501 30.62 -10.13 28.89
N TYR A 502 31.35 -9.67 27.88
CA TYR A 502 31.69 -8.29 27.67
C TYR A 502 31.79 -7.98 26.19
N THR A 503 31.05 -6.96 25.74
CA THR A 503 31.12 -6.45 24.36
C THR A 503 30.99 -4.94 24.35
N GLU A 504 31.56 -4.31 23.31
CA GLU A 504 31.48 -2.87 23.12
C GLU A 504 31.43 -2.51 21.63
N HIS A 505 30.88 -1.35 21.31
CA HIS A 505 30.94 -0.78 19.97
C HIS A 505 30.75 0.75 20.01
N ALA A 506 31.14 1.44 18.94
CA ALA A 506 30.86 2.86 18.77
C ALA A 506 29.38 3.10 18.40
N LEU A 507 28.72 4.05 19.07
CA LEU A 507 27.35 4.46 18.75
C LEU A 507 27.28 5.39 17.52
N ASN A 508 28.32 6.16 17.26
CA ASN A 508 28.46 7.10 16.16
C ASN A 508 29.93 7.14 15.68
N SER A 509 30.18 7.76 14.54
CA SER A 509 31.51 7.89 13.95
C SER A 509 32.10 9.29 14.22
N GLY A 510 33.44 9.38 14.25
CA GLY A 510 34.19 10.64 14.43
C GLY A 510 34.92 10.74 15.75
N SER A 511 35.68 11.83 15.95
CA SER A 511 36.54 12.05 17.13
C SER A 511 35.76 12.23 18.44
N GLU A 512 34.47 12.54 18.37
CA GLU A 512 33.56 12.67 19.52
C GLU A 512 32.65 11.45 19.70
N ALA A 513 32.99 10.33 19.04
CA ALA A 513 32.21 9.11 19.11
C ALA A 513 32.03 8.62 20.54
N GLN A 514 30.81 8.24 20.88
CA GLN A 514 30.50 7.57 22.15
C GLN A 514 30.55 6.06 21.95
N ALA A 515 31.09 5.35 22.93
CA ALA A 515 31.05 3.90 22.98
C ALA A 515 29.91 3.43 23.90
N ALA A 516 29.20 2.38 23.45
CA ALA A 516 28.32 1.60 24.30
C ALA A 516 29.04 0.31 24.72
N ALA A 517 29.12 0.05 26.03
CA ALA A 517 29.65 -1.17 26.60
C ALA A 517 28.51 -1.96 27.25
N TYR A 518 28.55 -3.28 27.05
CA TYR A 518 27.59 -4.25 27.59
C TYR A 518 28.35 -5.24 28.47
N VAL A 519 27.97 -5.35 29.74
CA VAL A 519 28.59 -6.28 30.69
C VAL A 519 27.53 -7.22 31.24
N ARG A 520 27.70 -8.51 30.98
CA ARG A 520 26.87 -9.55 31.59
C ARG A 520 27.49 -10.00 32.90
N MET A 521 26.76 -9.90 33.98
CA MET A 521 27.21 -10.30 35.30
C MET A 521 26.31 -11.37 35.91
N MET A 522 26.91 -12.22 36.72
CA MET A 522 26.23 -13.25 37.49
C MET A 522 26.45 -13.00 38.99
N ASN A 523 25.39 -13.11 39.77
CA ASN A 523 25.46 -13.23 41.20
C ASN A 523 25.81 -14.67 41.56
N ASN A 524 26.99 -14.91 42.15
CA ASN A 524 27.49 -16.27 42.42
C ASN A 524 26.64 -17.01 43.45
N LYS A 525 25.94 -16.29 44.35
CA LYS A 525 25.09 -16.91 45.38
C LYS A 525 23.75 -17.39 44.85
N THR A 526 23.17 -16.66 43.92
CA THR A 526 21.82 -16.96 43.40
C THR A 526 21.83 -17.59 41.99
N GLY A 527 22.95 -17.51 41.28
CA GLY A 527 23.05 -17.88 39.88
C GLY A 527 22.34 -16.93 38.91
N GLN A 528 21.73 -15.86 39.39
CA GLN A 528 21.02 -14.88 38.58
C GLN A 528 22.02 -14.12 37.68
N MET A 529 21.66 -13.97 36.39
CA MET A 529 22.46 -13.22 35.43
C MET A 529 21.67 -12.05 34.87
N THR A 530 22.37 -10.97 34.54
CA THR A 530 21.78 -9.80 33.88
C THR A 530 22.84 -9.00 33.12
N TYR A 531 22.38 -8.18 32.16
CA TYR A 531 23.22 -7.20 31.49
C TYR A 531 23.11 -5.83 32.17
N GLY A 532 24.21 -5.07 32.18
CA GLY A 532 24.23 -3.63 32.34
C GLY A 532 24.83 -2.97 31.11
N VAL A 533 24.42 -1.77 30.80
CA VAL A 533 24.91 -0.98 29.69
C VAL A 533 25.45 0.35 30.16
N GLY A 534 26.56 0.81 29.58
CA GLY A 534 27.15 2.11 29.87
C GLY A 534 27.56 2.83 28.60
N ILE A 535 27.41 4.14 28.60
CA ILE A 535 27.77 5.02 27.49
C ILE A 535 28.79 6.05 27.94
N SER A 536 29.84 6.23 27.17
CA SER A 536 30.83 7.30 27.36
C SER A 536 31.67 7.50 26.10
N SER A 537 32.28 8.69 25.95
CA SER A 537 33.36 8.92 24.98
C SER A 537 34.66 8.20 25.35
N ASN A 538 34.78 7.69 26.57
CA ASN A 538 35.88 6.85 27.03
C ASN A 538 35.38 5.43 27.29
N ILE A 539 35.96 4.45 26.59
CA ILE A 539 35.58 3.03 26.62
C ILE A 539 35.61 2.46 28.05
N THR A 540 36.67 2.72 28.79
CA THR A 540 36.80 2.24 30.19
C THR A 540 35.70 2.79 31.08
N ARG A 541 35.35 4.08 30.93
CA ARG A 541 34.25 4.69 31.68
C ARG A 541 32.91 4.10 31.27
N ALA A 542 32.70 3.80 29.99
CA ALA A 542 31.49 3.11 29.53
C ALA A 542 31.35 1.75 30.19
N SER A 543 32.45 0.98 30.24
CA SER A 543 32.50 -0.35 30.86
C SER A 543 32.23 -0.32 32.35
N ILE A 544 32.82 0.63 33.10
CA ILE A 544 32.55 0.80 34.52
C ILE A 544 31.07 1.15 34.79
N ARG A 545 30.50 2.05 34.00
CA ARG A 545 29.07 2.37 34.06
C ARG A 545 28.18 1.15 33.81
N ALA A 546 28.56 0.31 32.84
CA ALA A 546 27.84 -0.93 32.56
C ALA A 546 27.91 -1.90 33.74
N MET A 547 29.07 -2.03 34.40
CA MET A 547 29.23 -2.86 35.59
C MET A 547 28.37 -2.37 36.74
N PHE A 548 28.36 -1.07 37.02
CA PHE A 548 27.53 -0.46 38.07
C PHE A 548 26.04 -0.68 37.80
N CYS A 549 25.61 -0.54 36.56
CA CYS A 549 24.24 -0.85 36.16
C CYS A 549 23.90 -2.33 36.37
N ALA A 550 24.76 -3.26 35.95
CA ALA A 550 24.55 -4.71 36.17
C ALA A 550 24.45 -5.06 37.67
N VAL A 551 25.32 -4.51 38.49
CA VAL A 551 25.28 -4.70 39.97
C VAL A 551 23.95 -4.17 40.55
N ASN A 552 23.53 -2.97 40.15
CA ASN A 552 22.24 -2.42 40.58
C ASN A 552 21.05 -3.29 40.20
N ARG A 553 21.12 -3.94 39.00
CA ARG A 553 20.07 -4.85 38.57
C ARG A 553 20.09 -6.21 39.30
N LEU A 554 21.25 -6.70 39.70
CA LEU A 554 21.39 -7.94 40.47
C LEU A 554 21.00 -7.80 41.93
N PHE A 555 21.30 -6.65 42.54
CA PHE A 555 21.17 -6.44 44.00
C PHE A 555 20.15 -5.35 44.37
N GLY A 556 19.68 -4.55 43.42
CA GLY A 556 18.71 -3.46 43.65
C GLY A 556 17.25 -3.91 43.76
N GLN A 557 16.92 -5.18 43.51
CA GLN A 557 15.54 -5.70 43.63
C GLN A 557 15.30 -6.28 45.02
N LYS A 558 15.15 -5.43 46.01
CA LYS A 558 14.41 -5.69 47.25
C LYS A 558 13.99 -4.35 47.86
N GLN A 559 12.92 -3.79 47.33
CA GLN A 559 11.97 -2.98 48.11
C GLN A 559 10.60 -3.14 47.52
#